data_955727c7d57e54da069dde645da6fa04
#
_entry.id   955727c7d57e54da069dde645da6fa04
#
_cell.length_a   1.000
_cell.length_b   1.000
_cell.length_c   1.000
_cell.angle_alpha   90.00
_cell.angle_beta   90.00
_cell.angle_gamma   90.00
#
_symmetry.space_group_name_H-M   'P 1'
#
loop_
_entity.id
_entity.type
_entity.pdbx_description
1 polymer ?
#
loop_
_entity_poly.entity_id
_entity_poly.type
_entity_poly.pdbx_seq_one_letter_code
_entity_poly.pdbx_strand_id
1 'polypeptide(L)'
;MNESNKTYYYASADGQVTGPVSKQELRKLLEQETIRESTNVIRKGDAQWSCLSDILPPQGRPGSSEPSRQNQKFHALAKGEVGKGFLSILLDTYAIAFKNFLSVFLAVILWILTIWIPYIHIGTTIAIFNLPVDLAKGKIISPTCIFARRYRQFFGEFFIMASLMIFGIAIGLCLFIIPGIVLAYSWMLAPILLIDKGVNPTEALTLSNKYTYGNKFSYFLASIALSVSFGVLLGLISLVSSDLGMVINILLAPVMGISLIAAMYKKLVLSGTKEA
;
A
#
# COMPACT_ATOMS: atom_id res chain seq x y z
N MET A 1 -12.85 -39.01 1.12
CA MET A 1 -14.27 -38.87 0.75
C MET A 1 -14.40 -37.61 -0.09
N ASN A 2 -14.79 -37.76 -1.36
CA ASN A 2 -14.79 -36.66 -2.35
C ASN A 2 -15.87 -35.62 -2.00
N GLU A 3 -15.49 -34.36 -1.86
CA GLU A 3 -16.40 -33.25 -1.54
C GLU A 3 -17.43 -32.93 -2.66
N SER A 4 -17.24 -33.47 -3.84
CA SER A 4 -18.09 -33.24 -5.03
C SER A 4 -19.49 -33.88 -4.97
N ASN A 5 -19.81 -34.68 -3.97
CA ASN A 5 -21.08 -35.42 -3.93
C ASN A 5 -22.02 -35.01 -2.77
N LYS A 6 -21.78 -33.82 -2.18
CA LYS A 6 -22.64 -33.27 -1.13
C LYS A 6 -23.82 -32.55 -1.77
N THR A 7 -25.04 -32.90 -1.38
CA THR A 7 -26.30 -32.36 -1.89
C THR A 7 -26.89 -31.38 -0.88
N TYR A 8 -27.37 -30.25 -1.38
CA TYR A 8 -27.91 -29.16 -0.57
C TYR A 8 -29.33 -28.81 -1.00
N TYR A 9 -30.10 -28.21 -0.10
CA TYR A 9 -31.41 -27.64 -0.33
C TYR A 9 -31.34 -26.17 0.15
N TYR A 10 -31.99 -25.25 -0.56
CA TYR A 10 -32.04 -23.84 -0.19
C TYR A 10 -33.48 -23.33 -0.07
N ALA A 11 -33.69 -22.35 0.80
CA ALA A 11 -34.97 -21.69 0.92
C ALA A 11 -35.07 -20.58 -0.14
N SER A 12 -36.02 -20.73 -1.08
CA SER A 12 -36.32 -19.68 -2.07
C SER A 12 -36.92 -18.44 -1.41
N ALA A 13 -36.94 -17.30 -2.10
CA ALA A 13 -37.56 -16.07 -1.64
C ALA A 13 -39.07 -16.24 -1.30
N ASP A 14 -39.73 -17.22 -1.91
CA ASP A 14 -41.14 -17.57 -1.68
C ASP A 14 -41.35 -18.52 -0.49
N GLY A 15 -40.31 -18.80 0.28
CA GLY A 15 -40.34 -19.70 1.44
C GLY A 15 -40.40 -21.20 1.09
N GLN A 16 -40.29 -21.57 -0.18
CA GLN A 16 -40.27 -22.98 -0.61
C GLN A 16 -38.84 -23.53 -0.56
N VAL A 17 -38.72 -24.79 -0.15
CA VAL A 17 -37.42 -25.50 -0.13
C VAL A 17 -37.18 -26.10 -1.52
N THR A 18 -36.13 -25.63 -2.16
CA THR A 18 -35.73 -26.07 -3.50
C THR A 18 -34.41 -26.88 -3.44
N GLY A 19 -34.34 -27.96 -4.18
CA GLY A 19 -33.18 -28.87 -4.27
C GLY A 19 -33.61 -30.25 -4.70
N PRO A 20 -32.70 -31.19 -4.86
CA PRO A 20 -31.28 -31.19 -4.44
C PRO A 20 -30.36 -30.47 -5.42
N VAL A 21 -29.44 -29.64 -4.91
CA VAL A 21 -28.45 -28.89 -5.70
C VAL A 21 -27.03 -29.19 -5.20
N SER A 22 -26.07 -29.11 -6.11
CA SER A 22 -24.66 -29.26 -5.77
C SER A 22 -24.06 -27.93 -5.30
N LYS A 23 -22.89 -27.98 -4.66
CA LYS A 23 -22.15 -26.77 -4.23
C LYS A 23 -21.79 -25.86 -5.41
N GLN A 24 -21.60 -26.43 -6.60
CA GLN A 24 -21.31 -25.66 -7.83
C GLN A 24 -22.54 -24.94 -8.37
N GLU A 25 -23.71 -25.59 -8.28
CA GLU A 25 -24.98 -24.97 -8.68
C GLU A 25 -25.38 -23.85 -7.73
N LEU A 26 -25.15 -23.99 -6.42
CA LEU A 26 -25.37 -22.90 -5.48
C LEU A 26 -24.51 -21.66 -5.80
N ARG A 27 -23.28 -21.86 -6.28
CA ARG A 27 -22.44 -20.73 -6.75
C ARG A 27 -23.02 -20.05 -7.99
N LYS A 28 -23.47 -20.82 -8.97
CA LYS A 28 -24.09 -20.27 -10.17
C LYS A 28 -25.37 -19.48 -9.85
N LEU A 29 -26.19 -19.99 -8.94
CA LEU A 29 -27.40 -19.31 -8.50
C LEU A 29 -27.10 -18.02 -7.73
N LEU A 30 -25.97 -17.96 -6.99
CA LEU A 30 -25.48 -16.75 -6.32
C LEU A 30 -24.94 -15.72 -7.33
N GLU A 31 -24.18 -16.16 -8.35
CA GLU A 31 -23.68 -15.32 -9.44
C GLU A 31 -24.82 -14.77 -10.31
N GLN A 32 -25.90 -15.50 -10.47
CA GLN A 32 -27.13 -15.08 -11.19
C GLN A 32 -28.07 -14.24 -10.32
N GLU A 33 -27.65 -13.86 -9.11
CA GLU A 33 -28.46 -13.10 -8.13
C GLU A 33 -29.82 -13.74 -7.80
N THR A 34 -30.01 -15.02 -8.13
CA THR A 34 -31.25 -15.77 -7.86
C THR A 34 -31.36 -16.08 -6.36
N ILE A 35 -30.24 -16.28 -5.68
CA ILE A 35 -30.13 -16.45 -4.22
C ILE A 35 -29.13 -15.45 -3.66
N ARG A 36 -29.26 -15.13 -2.36
CA ARG A 36 -28.39 -14.17 -1.65
C ARG A 36 -27.48 -14.88 -0.68
N GLU A 37 -26.39 -14.22 -0.29
CA GLU A 37 -25.47 -14.75 0.75
C GLU A 37 -26.18 -15.08 2.08
N SER A 38 -27.28 -14.38 2.39
CA SER A 38 -28.13 -14.62 3.57
C SER A 38 -29.18 -15.73 3.38
N THR A 39 -29.22 -16.38 2.23
CA THR A 39 -30.17 -17.47 1.95
C THR A 39 -29.84 -18.67 2.84
N ASN A 40 -30.88 -19.20 3.50
CA ASN A 40 -30.74 -20.40 4.34
C ASN A 40 -30.57 -21.64 3.47
N VAL A 41 -29.57 -22.44 3.78
CA VAL A 41 -29.22 -23.67 3.09
C VAL A 41 -29.05 -24.80 4.11
N ILE A 42 -29.52 -25.99 3.76
CA ILE A 42 -29.33 -27.19 4.56
C ILE A 42 -28.67 -28.30 3.74
N ARG A 43 -27.70 -28.98 4.29
CA ARG A 43 -27.12 -30.18 3.66
C ARG A 43 -28.00 -31.37 3.91
N LYS A 44 -28.13 -32.27 2.94
CA LYS A 44 -28.86 -33.53 3.12
C LYS A 44 -28.29 -34.32 4.29
N GLY A 45 -29.08 -34.49 5.34
CA GLY A 45 -28.70 -35.23 6.55
C GLY A 45 -28.34 -34.33 7.76
N ASP A 46 -28.29 -33.01 7.59
CA ASP A 46 -28.13 -32.10 8.71
C ASP A 46 -29.50 -31.69 9.30
N ALA A 47 -29.52 -31.42 10.60
CA ALA A 47 -30.76 -31.07 11.33
C ALA A 47 -30.98 -29.54 11.43
N GLN A 48 -29.99 -28.74 11.06
CA GLN A 48 -30.04 -27.28 11.20
C GLN A 48 -29.75 -26.56 9.88
N TRP A 49 -30.49 -25.46 9.65
CA TRP A 49 -30.25 -24.58 8.54
C TRP A 49 -29.03 -23.67 8.83
N SER A 50 -28.18 -23.47 7.83
CA SER A 50 -27.02 -22.59 7.89
C SER A 50 -27.14 -21.51 6.83
N CYS A 51 -26.51 -20.36 7.02
CA CYS A 51 -26.43 -19.35 5.97
C CYS A 51 -25.57 -19.84 4.80
N LEU A 52 -25.92 -19.42 3.59
CA LEU A 52 -25.13 -19.74 2.39
C LEU A 52 -23.67 -19.25 2.52
N SER A 53 -23.47 -18.11 3.19
CA SER A 53 -22.15 -17.57 3.52
C SER A 53 -21.25 -18.50 4.31
N ASP A 54 -21.83 -19.37 5.15
CA ASP A 54 -21.07 -20.33 5.99
C ASP A 54 -20.62 -21.56 5.18
N ILE A 55 -21.37 -21.88 4.10
CA ILE A 55 -21.09 -23.03 3.23
C ILE A 55 -20.27 -22.63 2.01
N LEU A 56 -20.51 -21.46 1.47
CA LEU A 56 -19.78 -20.84 0.36
C LEU A 56 -19.16 -19.53 0.86
N PRO A 57 -17.92 -19.58 1.40
CA PRO A 57 -17.24 -18.33 1.72
C PRO A 57 -17.12 -17.47 0.46
N PRO A 58 -17.36 -16.15 0.56
CA PRO A 58 -17.35 -15.24 -0.58
C PRO A 58 -15.99 -15.33 -1.29
N GLN A 59 -16.00 -15.72 -2.57
CA GLN A 59 -14.83 -15.56 -3.42
C GLN A 59 -14.70 -14.09 -3.76
N GLY A 60 -13.80 -13.43 -3.03
CA GLY A 60 -13.14 -12.21 -3.48
C GLY A 60 -14.04 -11.05 -3.84
N ARG A 61 -14.59 -10.34 -2.85
CA ARG A 61 -14.56 -8.89 -2.94
C ARG A 61 -13.11 -8.44 -2.71
N PRO A 62 -12.53 -7.57 -3.56
CA PRO A 62 -11.27 -6.92 -3.22
C PRO A 62 -11.55 -6.03 -1.99
N GLY A 63 -11.29 -6.54 -0.80
CA GLY A 63 -11.51 -5.81 0.46
C GLY A 63 -11.80 -6.66 1.70
N SER A 64 -12.15 -7.93 1.58
CA SER A 64 -12.43 -8.79 2.75
C SER A 64 -11.86 -10.19 2.56
N SER A 65 -10.57 -10.30 2.32
CA SER A 65 -9.87 -11.54 2.52
C SER A 65 -9.43 -11.60 3.98
N GLU A 66 -10.13 -12.40 4.80
CA GLU A 66 -9.39 -13.09 5.87
C GLU A 66 -8.10 -13.62 5.25
N PRO A 67 -6.95 -13.39 5.88
CA PRO A 67 -5.69 -13.90 5.38
C PRO A 67 -5.83 -15.43 5.36
N SER A 68 -6.03 -16.00 4.17
CA SER A 68 -5.63 -17.39 4.01
C SER A 68 -4.19 -17.41 4.54
N ARG A 69 -3.97 -18.17 5.61
CA ARG A 69 -2.65 -18.55 6.11
C ARG A 69 -1.97 -19.45 5.07
N GLN A 70 -1.88 -18.98 3.84
CA GLN A 70 -0.80 -19.37 2.97
C GLN A 70 0.44 -18.81 3.65
N ASN A 71 1.23 -19.73 4.24
CA ASN A 71 2.65 -19.55 4.43
C ASN A 71 3.23 -19.10 3.09
N GLN A 72 3.07 -17.83 2.74
CA GLN A 72 4.00 -17.16 1.86
C GLN A 72 5.32 -17.28 2.63
N LYS A 73 6.11 -18.28 2.24
CA LYS A 73 7.52 -18.30 2.55
C LYS A 73 8.02 -16.97 2.01
N PHE A 74 8.08 -15.98 2.90
CA PHE A 74 8.87 -14.79 2.63
C PHE A 74 10.29 -15.34 2.48
N HIS A 75 10.69 -15.57 1.25
CA HIS A 75 12.09 -15.75 0.96
C HIS A 75 12.73 -14.50 1.56
N ALA A 76 13.46 -14.70 2.66
CA ALA A 76 14.36 -13.68 3.14
C ALA A 76 15.15 -13.30 1.90
N LEU A 77 14.96 -12.07 1.41
CA LEU A 77 15.69 -11.53 0.28
C LEU A 77 17.14 -11.92 0.51
N ALA A 78 17.71 -12.68 -0.42
CA ALA A 78 19.03 -13.26 -0.26
C ALA A 78 19.97 -12.13 0.18
N LYS A 79 20.62 -12.33 1.31
CA LYS A 79 21.42 -11.34 2.05
C LYS A 79 22.57 -10.73 1.23
N GLY A 80 22.70 -11.11 -0.04
CA GLY A 80 23.82 -10.77 -0.93
C GLY A 80 23.53 -9.75 -2.03
N GLU A 81 22.29 -9.55 -2.48
CA GLU A 81 22.07 -8.74 -3.69
C GLU A 81 21.76 -7.26 -3.41
N VAL A 82 21.23 -6.92 -2.25
CA VAL A 82 20.96 -5.54 -1.89
C VAL A 82 22.20 -4.81 -1.38
N GLY A 83 23.27 -5.52 -1.04
CA GLY A 83 24.55 -4.97 -0.62
C GLY A 83 25.35 -4.20 -1.69
N LYS A 84 24.94 -4.22 -2.94
CA LYS A 84 25.52 -3.33 -3.98
C LYS A 84 24.96 -1.90 -3.94
N GLY A 85 24.49 -1.51 -2.80
CA GLY A 85 24.76 -0.21 -2.35
C GLY A 85 23.66 0.79 -2.44
N PHE A 86 23.68 1.58 -1.40
CA PHE A 86 23.06 2.88 -1.34
C PHE A 86 23.27 3.70 -2.63
N LEU A 87 24.41 3.54 -3.31
CA LEU A 87 24.70 4.22 -4.59
C LEU A 87 23.72 3.85 -5.69
N SER A 88 23.35 2.56 -5.83
CA SER A 88 22.37 2.17 -6.84
C SER A 88 20.96 2.65 -6.51
N ILE A 89 20.61 2.79 -5.22
CA ILE A 89 19.35 3.39 -4.78
C ILE A 89 19.36 4.89 -5.12
N LEU A 90 20.48 5.56 -4.87
CA LEU A 90 20.67 6.96 -5.15
C LEU A 90 20.55 7.26 -6.65
N LEU A 91 21.21 6.46 -7.50
CA LEU A 91 21.13 6.60 -8.96
C LEU A 91 19.71 6.33 -9.47
N ASP A 92 19.03 5.29 -8.97
CA ASP A 92 17.62 5.03 -9.31
C ASP A 92 16.72 6.18 -8.87
N THR A 93 16.97 6.79 -7.70
CA THR A 93 16.22 7.95 -7.21
C THR A 93 16.33 9.12 -8.16
N TYR A 94 17.53 9.48 -8.57
CA TYR A 94 17.75 10.55 -9.54
C TYR A 94 17.14 10.23 -10.91
N ALA A 95 17.31 9.00 -11.41
CA ALA A 95 16.73 8.59 -12.69
C ALA A 95 15.19 8.69 -12.69
N ILE A 96 14.53 8.25 -11.59
CA ILE A 96 13.08 8.38 -11.42
C ILE A 96 12.67 9.85 -11.32
N ALA A 97 13.41 10.63 -10.52
CA ALA A 97 13.15 12.05 -10.32
C ALA A 97 13.22 12.82 -11.65
N PHE A 98 14.29 12.66 -12.42
CA PHE A 98 14.46 13.37 -13.69
C PHE A 98 13.44 12.95 -14.75
N LYS A 99 13.14 11.64 -14.84
CA LYS A 99 12.18 11.11 -15.84
C LYS A 99 10.78 11.69 -15.66
N ASN A 100 10.34 11.87 -14.41
CA ASN A 100 8.97 12.30 -14.09
C ASN A 100 8.93 13.67 -13.41
N PHE A 101 10.01 14.44 -13.51
CA PHE A 101 10.19 15.69 -12.76
C PHE A 101 9.00 16.62 -12.85
N LEU A 102 8.61 16.98 -14.07
CA LEU A 102 7.54 17.95 -14.32
C LEU A 102 6.18 17.46 -13.79
N SER A 103 5.88 16.17 -13.97
CA SER A 103 4.61 15.57 -13.52
C SER A 103 4.50 15.55 -12.00
N VAL A 104 5.57 15.11 -11.31
CA VAL A 104 5.59 15.06 -9.84
C VAL A 104 5.63 16.46 -9.25
N PHE A 105 6.40 17.36 -9.85
CA PHE A 105 6.48 18.75 -9.45
C PHE A 105 5.11 19.44 -9.51
N LEU A 106 4.40 19.31 -10.63
CA LEU A 106 3.04 19.86 -10.78
C LEU A 106 2.06 19.19 -9.80
N ALA A 107 2.18 17.89 -9.56
CA ALA A 107 1.34 17.20 -8.58
C ALA A 107 1.57 17.75 -7.16
N VAL A 108 2.82 18.04 -6.78
CA VAL A 108 3.17 18.66 -5.50
C VAL A 108 2.61 20.10 -5.40
N ILE A 109 2.71 20.91 -6.45
CA ILE A 109 2.09 22.24 -6.47
C ILE A 109 0.58 22.15 -6.27
N LEU A 110 -0.09 21.27 -7.03
CA LEU A 110 -1.53 21.08 -6.90
C LEU A 110 -1.89 20.60 -5.49
N TRP A 111 -1.09 19.72 -4.89
CA TRP A 111 -1.28 19.28 -3.52
C TRP A 111 -1.17 20.42 -2.51
N ILE A 112 -0.17 21.29 -2.63
CA ILE A 112 0.00 22.47 -1.78
C ILE A 112 -1.22 23.41 -1.90
N LEU A 113 -1.73 23.62 -3.11
CA LEU A 113 -2.91 24.45 -3.34
C LEU A 113 -4.18 23.87 -2.68
N THR A 114 -4.26 22.54 -2.47
CA THR A 114 -5.41 21.93 -1.80
C THR A 114 -5.39 22.06 -0.29
N ILE A 115 -4.32 22.54 0.35
CA ILE A 115 -4.19 22.68 1.81
C ILE A 115 -5.34 23.52 2.40
N TRP A 116 -5.79 24.51 1.67
CA TRP A 116 -6.88 25.41 2.08
C TRP A 116 -8.28 24.76 2.04
N ILE A 117 -8.42 23.59 1.41
CA ILE A 117 -9.70 22.89 1.28
C ILE A 117 -9.59 21.53 1.98
N PRO A 118 -9.92 21.43 3.30
CA PRO A 118 -9.63 20.24 4.11
C PRO A 118 -10.17 18.94 3.51
N TYR A 119 -11.37 18.96 2.96
CA TYR A 119 -12.00 17.77 2.38
C TYR A 119 -11.24 17.24 1.14
N ILE A 120 -10.73 18.12 0.30
CA ILE A 120 -9.96 17.75 -0.90
C ILE A 120 -8.55 17.36 -0.49
N HIS A 121 -7.95 18.12 0.44
CA HIS A 121 -6.58 17.92 0.91
C HIS A 121 -6.33 16.51 1.46
N ILE A 122 -7.27 15.95 2.20
CA ILE A 122 -7.16 14.57 2.70
C ILE A 122 -6.98 13.57 1.56
N GLY A 123 -7.84 13.65 0.53
CA GLY A 123 -7.76 12.76 -0.62
C GLY A 123 -6.49 12.95 -1.44
N THR A 124 -6.06 14.19 -1.65
CA THR A 124 -4.82 14.49 -2.38
C THR A 124 -3.58 14.09 -1.59
N THR A 125 -3.59 14.19 -0.26
CA THR A 125 -2.50 13.70 0.59
C THR A 125 -2.34 12.19 0.46
N ILE A 126 -3.43 11.42 0.56
CA ILE A 126 -3.39 9.95 0.35
C ILE A 126 -2.86 9.63 -1.05
N ALA A 127 -3.27 10.40 -2.07
CA ALA A 127 -2.80 10.23 -3.43
C ALA A 127 -1.29 10.49 -3.57
N ILE A 128 -0.75 11.53 -2.95
CA ILE A 128 0.69 11.82 -2.94
C ILE A 128 1.49 10.65 -2.35
N PHE A 129 1.01 10.03 -1.27
CA PHE A 129 1.66 8.84 -0.70
C PHE A 129 1.61 7.62 -1.63
N ASN A 130 0.71 7.58 -2.62
CA ASN A 130 0.65 6.51 -3.61
C ASN A 130 1.47 6.77 -4.88
N LEU A 131 1.88 8.01 -5.15
CA LEU A 131 2.70 8.34 -6.34
C LEU A 131 3.95 7.45 -6.49
N PRO A 132 4.70 7.12 -5.41
CA PRO A 132 5.85 6.24 -5.50
C PRO A 132 5.57 4.90 -6.18
N VAL A 133 4.36 4.34 -6.05
CA VAL A 133 3.97 3.07 -6.70
C VAL A 133 3.96 3.20 -8.22
N ASP A 134 3.28 4.23 -8.73
CA ASP A 134 3.17 4.42 -10.17
C ASP A 134 4.53 4.79 -10.78
N LEU A 135 5.35 5.56 -10.06
CA LEU A 135 6.74 5.86 -10.45
C LEU A 135 7.62 4.60 -10.48
N ALA A 136 7.51 3.74 -9.45
CA ALA A 136 8.26 2.49 -9.37
C ALA A 136 7.88 1.52 -10.50
N LYS A 137 6.60 1.51 -10.90
CA LYS A 137 6.09 0.75 -12.04
C LYS A 137 6.47 1.37 -13.40
N GLY A 138 7.21 2.49 -13.41
CA GLY A 138 7.67 3.18 -14.63
C GLY A 138 6.59 3.93 -15.40
N LYS A 139 5.41 4.13 -14.82
CA LYS A 139 4.30 4.85 -15.46
C LYS A 139 4.58 6.35 -15.53
N ILE A 140 4.09 6.98 -16.59
CA ILE A 140 4.04 8.44 -16.69
C ILE A 140 2.81 8.89 -15.92
N ILE A 141 3.01 9.78 -14.95
CA ILE A 141 1.96 10.24 -14.05
C ILE A 141 1.33 11.52 -14.61
N SER A 142 -0.02 11.56 -14.66
CA SER A 142 -0.72 12.82 -14.86
C SER A 142 -0.79 13.57 -13.51
N PRO A 143 -0.43 14.86 -13.42
CA PRO A 143 -0.49 15.63 -12.18
C PRO A 143 -1.88 15.63 -11.53
N THR A 144 -2.92 15.58 -12.34
CA THR A 144 -4.32 15.56 -11.89
C THR A 144 -4.77 14.25 -11.26
N CYS A 145 -3.96 13.18 -11.33
CA CYS A 145 -4.30 11.88 -10.73
C CYS A 145 -4.53 11.95 -9.21
N ILE A 146 -3.98 12.99 -8.54
CA ILE A 146 -4.16 13.20 -7.10
C ILE A 146 -5.62 13.48 -6.72
N PHE A 147 -6.47 13.93 -7.63
CA PHE A 147 -7.88 14.20 -7.40
C PHE A 147 -8.78 12.97 -7.56
N ALA A 148 -8.22 11.80 -7.89
CA ALA A 148 -8.99 10.59 -8.12
C ALA A 148 -9.79 10.18 -6.86
N ARG A 149 -11.09 9.93 -7.06
CA ARG A 149 -12.05 9.63 -5.99
C ARG A 149 -11.68 8.38 -5.17
N ARG A 150 -10.97 7.44 -5.79
CA ARG A 150 -10.52 6.18 -5.18
C ARG A 150 -9.67 6.36 -3.92
N TYR A 151 -8.93 7.47 -3.79
CA TYR A 151 -8.05 7.68 -2.63
C TYR A 151 -8.83 8.04 -1.36
N ARG A 152 -10.02 8.66 -1.49
CA ARG A 152 -10.82 9.08 -0.34
C ARG A 152 -11.45 7.90 0.43
N GLN A 153 -11.62 6.75 -0.23
CA GLN A 153 -12.15 5.55 0.43
C GLN A 153 -11.18 4.99 1.49
N PHE A 154 -9.89 5.26 1.37
CA PHE A 154 -8.86 4.82 2.32
C PHE A 154 -8.70 5.76 3.52
N PHE A 155 -9.53 6.79 3.65
CA PHE A 155 -9.34 7.82 4.69
C PHE A 155 -9.26 7.26 6.10
N GLY A 156 -10.20 6.39 6.49
CA GLY A 156 -10.26 5.82 7.84
C GLY A 156 -9.03 4.97 8.16
N GLU A 157 -8.70 4.05 7.27
CA GLU A 157 -7.56 3.15 7.44
C GLU A 157 -6.23 3.91 7.40
N PHE A 158 -6.11 4.89 6.49
CA PHE A 158 -4.93 5.73 6.40
C PHE A 158 -4.73 6.57 7.68
N PHE A 159 -5.81 7.12 8.24
CA PHE A 159 -5.76 7.89 9.49
C PHE A 159 -5.33 7.02 10.67
N ILE A 160 -5.89 5.82 10.83
CA ILE A 160 -5.51 4.86 11.87
C ILE A 160 -4.03 4.49 11.72
N MET A 161 -3.60 4.15 10.51
CA MET A 161 -2.20 3.79 10.24
C MET A 161 -1.24 4.96 10.53
N ALA A 162 -1.56 6.17 10.06
CA ALA A 162 -0.74 7.35 10.31
C ALA A 162 -0.62 7.65 11.81
N SER A 163 -1.72 7.52 12.56
CA SER A 163 -1.71 7.68 14.02
C SER A 163 -0.80 6.64 14.69
N LEU A 164 -0.93 5.37 14.32
CA LEU A 164 -0.05 4.31 14.84
C LEU A 164 1.42 4.58 14.53
N MET A 165 1.73 5.04 13.31
CA MET A 165 3.10 5.41 12.92
C MET A 165 3.62 6.58 13.74
N ILE A 166 2.85 7.66 13.85
CA ILE A 166 3.27 8.86 14.57
C ILE A 166 3.53 8.53 16.04
N PHE A 167 2.57 7.89 16.72
CA PHE A 167 2.73 7.53 18.13
C PHE A 167 3.85 6.52 18.35
N GLY A 168 3.96 5.49 17.53
CA GLY A 168 5.01 4.49 17.66
C GLY A 168 6.41 5.07 17.45
N ILE A 169 6.60 5.90 16.43
CA ILE A 169 7.88 6.56 16.15
C ILE A 169 8.19 7.58 17.24
N ALA A 170 7.20 8.37 17.71
CA ALA A 170 7.39 9.33 18.80
C ALA A 170 7.85 8.66 20.09
N ILE A 171 7.18 7.58 20.50
CA ILE A 171 7.59 6.78 21.66
C ILE A 171 9.01 6.22 21.47
N GLY A 172 9.31 5.69 20.28
CA GLY A 172 10.64 5.18 19.96
C GLY A 172 11.73 6.26 20.08
N LEU A 173 11.45 7.48 19.62
CA LEU A 173 12.38 8.63 19.73
C LEU A 173 12.50 9.13 21.16
N CYS A 174 11.40 9.15 21.95
CA CYS A 174 11.44 9.55 23.34
C CYS A 174 12.23 8.57 24.23
N LEU A 175 12.15 7.26 23.94
CA LEU A 175 12.91 6.25 24.67
C LEU A 175 14.40 6.31 24.29
N PHE A 176 14.68 6.22 23.00
CA PHE A 176 16.02 6.33 22.44
C PHE A 176 15.94 6.76 20.96
N ILE A 177 16.82 7.64 20.52
CA ILE A 177 16.83 8.16 19.14
C ILE A 177 16.97 7.02 18.12
N ILE A 178 17.87 6.06 18.36
CA ILE A 178 18.16 4.96 17.42
C ILE A 178 16.94 4.07 17.16
N PRO A 179 16.21 3.53 18.17
CA PRO A 179 14.98 2.77 17.94
C PRO A 179 13.92 3.55 17.16
N GLY A 180 13.76 4.84 17.44
CA GLY A 180 12.81 5.67 16.69
C GLY A 180 13.16 5.78 15.21
N ILE A 181 14.41 5.99 14.87
CA ILE A 181 14.90 6.02 13.48
C ILE A 181 14.68 4.66 12.81
N VAL A 182 15.06 3.55 13.49
CA VAL A 182 14.88 2.20 12.94
C VAL A 182 13.40 1.91 12.67
N LEU A 183 12.49 2.37 13.55
CA LEU A 183 11.06 2.19 13.39
C LEU A 183 10.52 3.02 12.22
N ALA A 184 10.97 4.26 12.05
CA ALA A 184 10.61 5.12 10.93
C ALA A 184 10.96 4.46 9.58
N TYR A 185 12.17 3.92 9.43
CA TYR A 185 12.55 3.17 8.22
C TYR A 185 11.82 1.84 8.08
N SER A 186 11.44 1.20 9.19
CA SER A 186 10.66 -0.04 9.15
C SER A 186 9.26 0.16 8.58
N TRP A 187 8.65 1.30 8.86
CA TRP A 187 7.26 1.60 8.51
C TRP A 187 7.11 2.54 7.30
N MET A 188 8.21 2.96 6.71
CA MET A 188 8.23 3.92 5.60
C MET A 188 7.37 3.50 4.39
N LEU A 189 7.29 2.20 4.10
CA LEU A 189 6.50 1.68 2.99
C LEU A 189 5.04 1.38 3.37
N ALA A 190 4.66 1.46 4.64
CA ALA A 190 3.32 1.09 5.10
C ALA A 190 2.19 1.89 4.42
N PRO A 191 2.28 3.24 4.26
CA PRO A 191 1.27 4.03 3.57
C PRO A 191 1.01 3.55 2.14
N ILE A 192 2.07 3.17 1.46
CA ILE A 192 2.03 2.70 0.08
C ILE A 192 1.38 1.31 0.00
N LEU A 193 1.79 0.40 0.89
CA LEU A 193 1.29 -0.98 0.93
C LEU A 193 -0.19 -1.03 1.29
N LEU A 194 -0.66 -0.14 2.19
CA LEU A 194 -2.07 0.00 2.52
C LEU A 194 -2.90 0.33 1.27
N ILE A 195 -2.45 1.29 0.47
CA ILE A 195 -3.19 1.77 -0.71
C ILE A 195 -3.06 0.82 -1.90
N ASP A 196 -1.83 0.35 -2.21
CA ASP A 196 -1.56 -0.49 -3.39
C ASP A 196 -2.06 -1.92 -3.22
N LYS A 197 -1.97 -2.49 -2.01
CA LYS A 197 -2.39 -3.86 -1.70
C LYS A 197 -3.75 -3.95 -1.01
N GLY A 198 -4.32 -2.85 -0.54
CA GLY A 198 -5.60 -2.83 0.16
C GLY A 198 -5.60 -3.60 1.48
N VAL A 199 -4.45 -3.69 2.16
CA VAL A 199 -4.27 -4.41 3.42
C VAL A 199 -4.67 -3.55 4.62
N ASN A 200 -4.97 -4.18 5.76
CA ASN A 200 -5.29 -3.48 6.99
C ASN A 200 -4.10 -2.64 7.52
N PRO A 201 -4.33 -1.57 8.32
CA PRO A 201 -3.27 -0.72 8.85
C PRO A 201 -2.15 -1.46 9.58
N THR A 202 -2.48 -2.38 10.46
CA THR A 202 -1.50 -3.19 11.22
C THR A 202 -0.74 -4.16 10.32
N GLU A 203 -1.40 -4.73 9.33
CA GLU A 203 -0.78 -5.59 8.34
C GLU A 203 0.17 -4.81 7.44
N ALA A 204 -0.21 -3.59 7.01
CA ALA A 204 0.65 -2.70 6.25
C ALA A 204 1.96 -2.39 6.99
N LEU A 205 1.89 -2.09 8.30
CA LEU A 205 3.07 -1.87 9.15
C LEU A 205 3.94 -3.12 9.25
N THR A 206 3.33 -4.29 9.44
CA THR A 206 4.04 -5.58 9.53
C THR A 206 4.72 -5.93 8.21
N LEU A 207 4.02 -5.78 7.08
CA LEU A 207 4.56 -6.02 5.75
C LEU A 207 5.71 -5.04 5.43
N SER A 208 5.54 -3.75 5.75
CA SER A 208 6.59 -2.75 5.57
C SER A 208 7.86 -3.14 6.31
N ASN A 209 7.73 -3.56 7.58
CA ASN A 209 8.88 -4.03 8.37
C ASN A 209 9.55 -5.28 7.76
N LYS A 210 8.76 -6.22 7.22
CA LYS A 210 9.29 -7.42 6.55
C LYS A 210 10.06 -7.06 5.28
N TYR A 211 9.50 -6.21 4.42
CA TYR A 211 10.17 -5.78 3.18
C TYR A 211 11.44 -4.99 3.42
N THR A 212 11.48 -4.15 4.47
CA THR A 212 12.66 -3.34 4.81
C THR A 212 13.70 -4.10 5.64
N TYR A 213 13.38 -5.33 6.12
CA TYR A 213 14.27 -6.10 6.97
C TYR A 213 15.61 -6.42 6.26
N GLY A 214 16.72 -6.20 6.96
CA GLY A 214 18.08 -6.40 6.42
C GLY A 214 18.62 -5.23 5.59
N ASN A 215 17.76 -4.31 5.13
CA ASN A 215 18.13 -3.22 4.21
C ASN A 215 17.99 -1.81 4.79
N LYS A 216 17.50 -1.68 6.02
CA LYS A 216 17.22 -0.38 6.67
C LYS A 216 18.43 0.55 6.69
N PHE A 217 19.63 0.00 6.96
CA PHE A 217 20.87 0.77 6.99
C PHE A 217 21.26 1.31 5.60
N SER A 218 21.10 0.51 4.54
CA SER A 218 21.36 0.96 3.15
C SER A 218 20.46 2.11 2.75
N TYR A 219 19.19 2.07 3.16
CA TYR A 219 18.23 3.15 2.89
C TYR A 219 18.50 4.39 3.73
N PHE A 220 18.92 4.20 4.97
CA PHE A 220 19.37 5.29 5.83
C PHE A 220 20.58 6.02 5.19
N LEU A 221 21.59 5.28 4.72
CA LEU A 221 22.73 5.87 4.01
C LEU A 221 22.30 6.55 2.70
N ALA A 222 21.40 5.95 1.94
CA ALA A 222 20.90 6.55 0.71
C ALA A 222 20.14 7.87 0.97
N SER A 223 19.35 7.95 2.04
CA SER A 223 18.67 9.18 2.42
C SER A 223 19.63 10.28 2.88
N ILE A 224 20.66 9.93 3.64
CA ILE A 224 21.73 10.88 4.01
C ILE A 224 22.47 11.36 2.76
N ALA A 225 22.90 10.46 1.89
CA ALA A 225 23.61 10.82 0.67
C ALA A 225 22.76 11.72 -0.24
N LEU A 226 21.46 11.43 -0.35
CA LEU A 226 20.51 12.28 -1.07
C LEU A 226 20.40 13.65 -0.42
N SER A 227 20.26 13.73 0.90
CA SER A 227 20.15 14.98 1.64
C SER A 227 21.41 15.83 1.52
N VAL A 228 22.60 15.21 1.60
CA VAL A 228 23.89 15.90 1.45
C VAL A 228 24.05 16.43 0.03
N SER A 229 23.83 15.59 -0.99
CA SER A 229 23.97 16.00 -2.40
C SER A 229 22.99 17.12 -2.77
N PHE A 230 21.76 17.02 -2.30
CA PHE A 230 20.74 18.03 -2.51
C PHE A 230 21.04 19.30 -1.70
N GLY A 231 21.51 19.17 -0.45
CA GLY A 231 21.93 20.29 0.40
C GLY A 231 23.11 21.08 -0.17
N VAL A 232 24.09 20.40 -0.79
CA VAL A 232 25.18 21.08 -1.51
C VAL A 232 24.66 21.90 -2.68
N LEU A 233 23.75 21.32 -3.49
CA LEU A 233 23.13 22.03 -4.62
C LEU A 233 22.38 23.27 -4.15
N LEU A 234 21.56 23.13 -3.11
CA LEU A 234 20.80 24.26 -2.54
C LEU A 234 21.72 25.29 -1.91
N GLY A 235 22.79 24.88 -1.25
CA GLY A 235 23.82 25.77 -0.68
C GLY A 235 24.43 26.65 -1.75
N LEU A 236 24.79 26.10 -2.91
CA LEU A 236 25.32 26.86 -4.05
C LEU A 236 24.28 27.87 -4.58
N ILE A 237 23.02 27.50 -4.66
CA ILE A 237 21.94 28.41 -5.08
C ILE A 237 21.73 29.51 -4.04
N SER A 238 21.79 29.20 -2.77
CA SER A 238 21.61 30.15 -1.66
C SER A 238 22.72 31.19 -1.60
N LEU A 239 23.91 30.93 -2.16
CA LEU A 239 24.98 31.96 -2.32
C LEU A 239 24.55 33.09 -3.26
N VAL A 240 23.63 32.80 -4.21
CA VAL A 240 23.10 33.82 -5.12
C VAL A 240 21.91 34.56 -4.48
N SER A 241 20.99 33.79 -3.87
CA SER A 241 19.83 34.32 -3.14
C SER A 241 19.31 33.27 -2.15
N SER A 242 19.25 33.65 -0.86
CA SER A 242 18.70 32.82 0.20
C SER A 242 17.23 32.46 -0.02
N ASP A 243 16.44 33.46 -0.46
CA ASP A 243 15.00 33.28 -0.69
C ASP A 243 14.74 32.33 -1.86
N LEU A 244 15.53 32.44 -2.93
CA LEU A 244 15.45 31.50 -4.06
C LEU A 244 15.81 30.08 -3.63
N GLY A 245 16.85 29.89 -2.82
CA GLY A 245 17.23 28.60 -2.26
C GLY A 245 16.12 28.00 -1.41
N MET A 246 15.45 28.79 -0.59
CA MET A 246 14.33 28.33 0.24
C MET A 246 13.14 27.87 -0.61
N VAL A 247 12.72 28.68 -1.59
CA VAL A 247 11.59 28.33 -2.48
C VAL A 247 11.89 27.05 -3.25
N ILE A 248 13.08 26.93 -3.81
CA ILE A 248 13.50 25.71 -4.53
C ILE A 248 13.49 24.49 -3.59
N ASN A 249 13.94 24.64 -2.36
CA ASN A 249 13.92 23.55 -1.38
C ASN A 249 12.49 23.08 -1.12
N ILE A 250 11.57 23.97 -0.81
CA ILE A 250 10.15 23.65 -0.52
C ILE A 250 9.50 22.88 -1.68
N LEU A 251 9.84 23.25 -2.92
CA LEU A 251 9.24 22.64 -4.10
C LEU A 251 9.93 21.32 -4.51
N LEU A 252 11.25 21.20 -4.40
CA LEU A 252 12.00 20.06 -4.90
C LEU A 252 12.20 18.96 -3.86
N ALA A 253 12.29 19.28 -2.57
CA ALA A 253 12.49 18.28 -1.54
C ALA A 253 11.40 17.18 -1.54
N PRO A 254 10.09 17.50 -1.68
CA PRO A 254 9.07 16.48 -1.82
C PRO A 254 9.24 15.59 -3.05
N VAL A 255 9.67 16.17 -4.19
CA VAL A 255 9.92 15.40 -5.43
C VAL A 255 11.01 14.37 -5.22
N MET A 256 12.11 14.77 -4.57
CA MET A 256 13.22 13.87 -4.26
C MET A 256 12.81 12.80 -3.24
N GLY A 257 12.05 13.17 -2.20
CA GLY A 257 11.52 12.23 -1.21
C GLY A 257 10.60 11.17 -1.84
N ILE A 258 9.65 11.58 -2.68
CA ILE A 258 8.76 10.70 -3.42
C ILE A 258 9.56 9.74 -4.32
N SER A 259 10.58 10.25 -5.00
CA SER A 259 11.42 9.45 -5.90
C SER A 259 12.30 8.44 -5.14
N LEU A 260 12.81 8.80 -3.95
CA LEU A 260 13.54 7.89 -3.08
C LEU A 260 12.66 6.72 -2.64
N ILE A 261 11.44 7.03 -2.17
CA ILE A 261 10.49 5.99 -1.75
C ILE A 261 10.09 5.11 -2.94
N ALA A 262 9.96 5.67 -4.15
CA ALA A 262 9.70 4.91 -5.37
C ALA A 262 10.85 3.96 -5.72
N ALA A 263 12.10 4.40 -5.61
CA ALA A 263 13.27 3.56 -5.82
C ALA A 263 13.34 2.41 -4.80
N MET A 264 12.99 2.68 -3.55
CA MET A 264 12.89 1.67 -2.50
C MET A 264 11.79 0.65 -2.81
N TYR A 265 10.59 1.12 -3.14
CA TYR A 265 9.45 0.26 -3.49
C TYR A 265 9.76 -0.63 -4.69
N LYS A 266 10.38 -0.07 -5.72
CA LYS A 266 10.84 -0.82 -6.90
C LYS A 266 11.76 -1.98 -6.52
N LYS A 267 12.75 -1.72 -5.66
CA LYS A 267 13.76 -2.73 -5.27
C LYS A 267 13.26 -3.75 -4.26
N LEU A 268 12.43 -3.35 -3.30
CA LEU A 268 12.00 -4.23 -2.21
C LEU A 268 10.72 -5.00 -2.52
N VAL A 269 9.80 -4.38 -3.23
CA VAL A 269 8.47 -4.96 -3.44
C VAL A 269 8.34 -5.53 -4.85
N LEU A 270 8.74 -4.77 -5.89
CA LEU A 270 8.53 -5.20 -7.27
C LEU A 270 9.58 -6.20 -7.75
N SER A 271 10.84 -6.13 -7.30
CA SER A 271 11.86 -7.13 -7.68
C SER A 271 11.62 -8.47 -7.01
N GLY A 272 11.17 -8.49 -5.74
CA GLY A 272 10.86 -9.72 -5.03
C GLY A 272 9.65 -10.51 -5.57
N THR A 273 8.79 -9.86 -6.38
CA THR A 273 7.66 -10.54 -7.05
C THR A 273 8.00 -11.14 -8.41
N LYS A 274 9.19 -10.88 -8.96
CA LYS A 274 9.63 -11.44 -10.25
C LYS A 274 10.32 -12.80 -10.12
N GLU A 275 10.71 -13.17 -8.90
CA GLU A 275 11.42 -14.43 -8.60
C GLU A 275 10.52 -15.48 -7.92
N ALA A 276 9.24 -15.21 -7.76
CA ALA A 276 8.22 -16.13 -7.28
C ALA A 276 7.26 -16.52 -8.41
#